data_033f4c10f08899d729a8fb36f65eadbe
#
_entry.id   033f4c10f08899d729a8fb36f65eadbe
#
_cell.length_a   1.000
_cell.length_b   1.000
_cell.length_c   1.000
_cell.angle_alpha   90.00
_cell.angle_beta   90.00
_cell.angle_gamma   90.00
#
_symmetry.space_group_name_H-M   'P 1'
#
loop_
_entity.id
_entity.type
_entity.pdbx_description
1 polymer ?
#
loop_
_entity_poly.entity_id
_entity_poly.type
_entity_poly.pdbx_seq_one_letter_code
_entity_poly.pdbx_strand_id
1 'polypeptide(L)'
;VTKFILDVIGHDSDRIKSILYMISHISNNHHRTPDFFNKIFRIILLLKQEIKSNLSNNTIFNIFQRNKRVLLFLFDEGILTIDDNLLSKFSKKKYIQYHYIEYFNKEVLSFHKKSVNNEMDGEEEDNYEDLRRIGENEKYICELIRNDLIKEFIICVNKNNIPLNTKIHTSIYETNEFLIKNTPTLI
;
A
#
# COMPACT_ATOMS: atom_id res chain seq x y z
N VAL A 1 26.28 0.90 -10.74
CA VAL A 1 24.93 1.46 -10.95
C VAL A 1 24.56 2.35 -9.76
N THR A 2 24.65 1.87 -8.51
CA THR A 2 24.25 2.62 -7.29
C THR A 2 25.00 3.94 -7.16
N LYS A 3 26.34 3.90 -7.25
CA LYS A 3 27.20 5.09 -7.14
C LYS A 3 26.85 6.12 -8.23
N PHE A 4 26.64 5.67 -9.47
CA PHE A 4 26.24 6.54 -10.58
C PHE A 4 24.88 7.23 -10.33
N ILE A 5 23.90 6.49 -9.80
CA ILE A 5 22.59 7.07 -9.47
C ILE A 5 22.75 8.16 -8.40
N LEU A 6 23.50 7.90 -7.32
CA LEU A 6 23.74 8.86 -6.27
C LEU A 6 24.56 10.07 -6.75
N ASP A 7 25.56 9.84 -7.59
CA ASP A 7 26.37 10.93 -8.18
C ASP A 7 25.55 11.83 -9.10
N VAL A 8 24.57 11.27 -9.84
CA VAL A 8 23.68 12.03 -10.75
C VAL A 8 22.57 12.77 -10.00
N ILE A 9 22.02 12.11 -8.96
CA ILE A 9 20.92 12.69 -8.15
C ILE A 9 21.45 13.81 -7.26
N GLY A 10 22.63 13.61 -6.67
CA GLY A 10 23.20 14.52 -5.66
C GLY A 10 22.27 14.67 -4.46
N HIS A 11 22.46 15.72 -3.67
CA HIS A 11 21.60 16.07 -2.54
C HIS A 11 20.44 17.01 -2.93
N ASP A 12 20.07 17.04 -4.21
CA ASP A 12 19.01 17.91 -4.73
C ASP A 12 17.64 17.34 -4.41
N SER A 13 16.92 18.00 -3.51
CA SER A 13 15.56 17.64 -3.08
C SER A 13 14.57 17.49 -4.25
N ASP A 14 14.67 18.32 -5.28
CA ASP A 14 13.72 18.31 -6.39
C ASP A 14 13.99 17.15 -7.37
N ARG A 15 15.25 16.78 -7.54
CA ARG A 15 15.61 15.56 -8.29
C ARG A 15 15.16 14.30 -7.55
N ILE A 16 15.34 14.26 -6.24
CA ILE A 16 14.85 13.15 -5.40
C ILE A 16 13.34 13.03 -5.55
N LYS A 17 12.58 14.13 -5.39
CA LYS A 17 11.12 14.14 -5.57
C LYS A 17 10.72 13.64 -6.96
N SER A 18 11.39 14.12 -8.02
CA SER A 18 11.09 13.74 -9.40
C SER A 18 11.23 12.24 -9.62
N ILE A 19 12.29 11.62 -9.06
CA ILE A 19 12.51 10.18 -9.13
C ILE A 19 11.42 9.43 -8.34
N LEU A 20 11.07 9.91 -7.13
CA LEU A 20 10.02 9.27 -6.33
C LEU A 20 8.65 9.39 -7.00
N TYR A 21 8.32 10.50 -7.66
CA TYR A 21 7.10 10.61 -8.48
C TYR A 21 7.09 9.60 -9.63
N MET A 22 8.21 9.43 -10.32
CA MET A 22 8.36 8.42 -11.38
C MET A 22 8.14 7.01 -10.81
N ILE A 23 8.78 6.68 -9.67
CA ILE A 23 8.60 5.40 -8.98
C ILE A 23 7.13 5.21 -8.58
N SER A 24 6.49 6.22 -8.02
CA SER A 24 5.07 6.18 -7.64
C SER A 24 4.18 5.93 -8.86
N HIS A 25 4.42 6.64 -9.97
CA HIS A 25 3.67 6.44 -11.21
C HIS A 25 3.82 5.03 -11.76
N ILE A 26 5.06 4.53 -11.84
CA ILE A 26 5.35 3.18 -12.31
C ILE A 26 4.68 2.14 -11.39
N SER A 27 4.82 2.28 -10.07
CA SER A 27 4.26 1.33 -9.10
C SER A 27 2.74 1.28 -9.06
N ASN A 28 2.06 2.34 -9.50
CA ASN A 28 0.59 2.37 -9.60
C ASN A 28 0.07 1.79 -10.93
N ASN A 29 0.83 1.89 -12.01
CA ASN A 29 0.35 1.59 -13.37
C ASN A 29 0.96 0.33 -13.98
N HIS A 30 1.94 -0.29 -13.34
CA HIS A 30 2.59 -1.49 -13.85
C HIS A 30 1.94 -2.77 -13.32
N HIS A 31 2.19 -3.89 -13.99
CA HIS A 31 1.72 -5.21 -13.54
C HIS A 31 2.29 -5.55 -12.16
N ARG A 32 1.43 -5.96 -11.24
CA ARG A 32 1.73 -6.07 -9.80
C ARG A 32 2.30 -7.45 -9.43
N THR A 33 3.43 -7.82 -10.01
CA THR A 33 4.15 -9.04 -9.61
C THR A 33 5.03 -8.81 -8.38
N PRO A 34 5.29 -9.84 -7.56
CA PRO A 34 6.22 -9.74 -6.44
C PRO A 34 7.61 -9.24 -6.85
N ASP A 35 8.16 -9.75 -7.95
CA ASP A 35 9.46 -9.34 -8.48
C ASP A 35 9.52 -7.87 -8.86
N PHE A 36 8.43 -7.32 -9.37
CA PHE A 36 8.33 -5.92 -9.70
C PHE A 36 8.45 -5.03 -8.45
N PHE A 37 7.67 -5.35 -7.40
CA PHE A 37 7.76 -4.60 -6.14
C PHE A 37 9.12 -4.73 -5.47
N ASN A 38 9.76 -5.90 -5.52
CA ASN A 38 11.12 -6.09 -5.01
C ASN A 38 12.14 -5.14 -5.70
N LYS A 39 11.99 -4.91 -7.00
CA LYS A 39 12.84 -3.94 -7.73
C LYS A 39 12.56 -2.50 -7.27
N ILE A 40 11.30 -2.12 -7.13
CA ILE A 40 10.89 -0.80 -6.60
C ILE A 40 11.47 -0.59 -5.20
N PHE A 41 11.31 -1.54 -4.30
CA PHE A 41 11.79 -1.46 -2.92
C PHE A 41 13.32 -1.33 -2.86
N ARG A 42 14.05 -2.07 -3.70
CA ARG A 42 15.50 -1.92 -3.81
C ARG A 42 15.92 -0.50 -4.22
N ILE A 43 15.24 0.11 -5.18
CA ILE A 43 15.54 1.48 -5.61
C ILE A 43 15.27 2.46 -4.46
N ILE A 44 14.14 2.32 -3.75
CA ILE A 44 13.82 3.16 -2.58
C ILE A 44 14.88 3.02 -1.49
N LEU A 45 15.35 1.79 -1.19
CA LEU A 45 16.40 1.55 -0.21
C LEU A 45 17.72 2.23 -0.58
N LEU A 46 18.09 2.23 -1.86
CA LEU A 46 19.28 2.95 -2.33
C LEU A 46 19.21 4.46 -2.07
N LEU A 47 18.00 5.01 -2.05
CA LEU A 47 17.74 6.44 -1.83
C LEU A 47 17.34 6.75 -0.38
N LYS A 48 17.34 5.77 0.53
CA LYS A 48 16.79 5.89 1.89
C LYS A 48 17.35 7.09 2.65
N GLN A 49 18.67 7.30 2.63
CA GLN A 49 19.30 8.39 3.36
C GLN A 49 18.94 9.75 2.78
N GLU A 50 18.98 9.89 1.47
CA GLU A 50 18.62 11.10 0.74
C GLU A 50 17.16 11.46 0.95
N ILE A 51 16.26 10.47 0.92
CA ILE A 51 14.83 10.67 1.19
C ILE A 51 14.65 11.22 2.61
N LYS A 52 15.24 10.57 3.62
CA LYS A 52 15.10 10.97 5.02
C LYS A 52 15.71 12.33 5.32
N SER A 53 16.81 12.68 4.68
CA SER A 53 17.51 13.95 4.91
C SER A 53 16.85 15.14 4.23
N ASN A 54 16.17 14.92 3.09
CA ASN A 54 15.69 16.00 2.23
C ASN A 54 14.16 16.15 2.17
N LEU A 55 13.40 15.15 2.63
CA LEU A 55 11.95 15.16 2.48
C LEU A 55 11.24 14.98 3.84
N SER A 56 10.16 15.75 4.02
CA SER A 56 9.27 15.57 5.17
C SER A 56 8.33 14.36 4.98
N ASN A 57 7.84 13.78 6.10
CA ASN A 57 6.80 12.73 6.09
C ASN A 57 5.63 13.10 5.20
N ASN A 58 5.20 14.36 5.29
CA ASN A 58 4.10 14.88 4.49
C ASN A 58 4.38 14.83 2.97
N THR A 59 5.59 15.15 2.56
CA THR A 59 6.01 15.09 1.15
C THR A 59 6.05 13.65 0.67
N ILE A 60 6.68 12.75 1.43
CA ILE A 60 6.79 11.32 1.12
C ILE A 60 5.40 10.71 0.98
N PHE A 61 4.51 10.95 1.95
CA PHE A 61 3.13 10.46 1.89
C PHE A 61 2.39 10.97 0.65
N ASN A 62 2.49 12.28 0.34
CA ASN A 62 1.79 12.86 -0.83
C ASN A 62 2.24 12.22 -2.15
N ILE A 63 3.51 11.83 -2.27
CA ILE A 63 4.04 11.16 -3.46
C ILE A 63 3.43 9.75 -3.60
N PHE A 64 3.35 8.99 -2.50
CA PHE A 64 2.94 7.59 -2.52
C PHE A 64 1.51 7.34 -2.03
N GLN A 65 0.72 8.39 -1.77
CA GLN A 65 -0.63 8.30 -1.19
C GLN A 65 -1.61 7.38 -1.94
N ARG A 66 -1.31 6.97 -3.15
CA ARG A 66 -2.15 6.07 -3.96
C ARG A 66 -1.66 4.62 -3.94
N ASN A 67 -0.58 4.33 -3.21
CA ASN A 67 0.03 3.02 -3.18
C ASN A 67 0.31 2.57 -1.74
N LYS A 68 -0.70 1.96 -1.10
CA LYS A 68 -0.58 1.47 0.28
C LYS A 68 0.59 0.48 0.46
N ARG A 69 0.88 -0.35 -0.55
CA ARG A 69 1.97 -1.33 -0.48
C ARG A 69 3.34 -0.67 -0.41
N VAL A 70 3.56 0.41 -1.17
CA VAL A 70 4.80 1.19 -1.07
C VAL A 70 4.83 1.96 0.24
N LEU A 71 3.71 2.53 0.70
CA LEU A 71 3.64 3.20 2.01
C LEU A 71 3.97 2.24 3.15
N LEU A 72 3.44 1.00 3.12
CA LEU A 72 3.76 -0.02 4.12
C LEU A 72 5.26 -0.29 4.17
N PHE A 73 5.88 -0.51 3.02
CA PHE A 73 7.33 -0.69 2.94
C PHE A 73 8.11 0.51 3.50
N LEU A 74 7.66 1.74 3.24
CA LEU A 74 8.30 2.95 3.77
C LEU A 74 8.19 3.05 5.30
N PHE A 75 7.08 2.57 5.89
CA PHE A 75 6.92 2.44 7.35
C PHE A 75 7.84 1.35 7.91
N ASP A 76 7.84 0.15 7.33
CA ASP A 76 8.70 -0.97 7.74
C ASP A 76 10.18 -0.58 7.76
N GLU A 77 10.62 0.18 6.76
CA GLU A 77 12.00 0.66 6.64
C GLU A 77 12.30 1.92 7.48
N GLY A 78 11.32 2.46 8.19
CA GLY A 78 11.47 3.69 8.97
C GLY A 78 11.85 4.91 8.13
N ILE A 79 11.49 4.90 6.84
CA ILE A 79 11.62 6.07 5.94
C ILE A 79 10.47 7.04 6.18
N LEU A 80 9.28 6.51 6.41
CA LEU A 80 8.08 7.23 6.79
C LEU A 80 7.69 6.85 8.23
N THR A 81 7.21 7.79 9.01
CA THR A 81 6.72 7.57 10.38
C THR A 81 5.36 8.24 10.57
N ILE A 82 4.50 7.67 11.42
CA ILE A 82 3.24 8.32 11.78
C ILE A 82 3.55 9.55 12.64
N ASP A 83 2.94 10.67 12.29
CA ASP A 83 2.87 11.90 13.06
C ASP A 83 1.43 12.44 13.06
N ASP A 84 1.14 13.46 13.86
CA ASP A 84 -0.21 14.05 13.97
C ASP A 84 -0.73 14.57 12.63
N ASN A 85 0.16 15.11 11.78
CA ASN A 85 -0.21 15.60 10.46
C ASN A 85 -0.67 14.45 9.54
N LEU A 86 0.05 13.34 9.57
CA LEU A 86 -0.26 12.17 8.77
C LEU A 86 -1.53 11.47 9.26
N LEU A 87 -1.68 11.33 10.57
CA LEU A 87 -2.88 10.77 11.18
C LEU A 87 -4.13 11.62 10.85
N SER A 88 -4.02 12.95 10.97
CA SER A 88 -5.08 13.86 10.53
C SER A 88 -5.44 13.73 9.06
N LYS A 89 -4.47 13.38 8.19
CA LYS A 89 -4.75 13.11 6.77
C LYS A 89 -5.51 11.82 6.55
N PHE A 90 -5.17 10.75 7.26
CA PHE A 90 -5.86 9.46 7.15
C PHE A 90 -7.36 9.60 7.41
N SER A 91 -7.74 10.49 8.32
CA SER A 91 -9.13 10.76 8.68
C SER A 91 -9.88 11.68 7.70
N LYS A 92 -9.22 12.28 6.70
CA LYS A 92 -9.90 13.19 5.76
C LYS A 92 -10.83 12.43 4.81
N LYS A 93 -12.00 13.00 4.54
CA LYS A 93 -13.05 12.44 3.66
C LYS A 93 -12.50 11.92 2.32
N LYS A 94 -11.54 12.62 1.70
CA LYS A 94 -10.95 12.22 0.41
C LYS A 94 -10.12 10.93 0.47
N TYR A 95 -9.78 10.46 1.67
CA TYR A 95 -8.97 9.26 1.88
C TYR A 95 -9.76 8.10 2.52
N ILE A 96 -11.03 8.31 2.90
CA ILE A 96 -11.86 7.28 3.55
C ILE A 96 -11.87 5.98 2.74
N GLN A 97 -12.00 6.09 1.41
CA GLN A 97 -12.02 4.92 0.52
C GLN A 97 -10.74 4.07 0.53
N TYR A 98 -9.63 4.61 1.04
CA TYR A 98 -8.36 3.88 1.13
C TYR A 98 -8.22 3.10 2.43
N HIS A 99 -9.09 3.33 3.41
CA HIS A 99 -9.05 2.66 4.72
C HIS A 99 -7.66 2.73 5.38
N TYR A 100 -7.03 3.91 5.37
CA TYR A 100 -5.66 4.04 5.88
C TYR A 100 -5.54 3.72 7.36
N ILE A 101 -6.50 4.12 8.19
CA ILE A 101 -6.46 3.87 9.64
C ILE A 101 -6.49 2.36 9.91
N GLU A 102 -7.38 1.65 9.23
CA GLU A 102 -7.53 0.20 9.36
C GLU A 102 -6.33 -0.54 8.76
N TYR A 103 -5.86 -0.11 7.58
CA TYR A 103 -4.74 -0.74 6.89
C TYR A 103 -3.40 -0.52 7.61
N PHE A 104 -3.19 0.64 8.24
CA PHE A 104 -1.99 1.00 9.00
C PHE A 104 -2.25 0.96 10.51
N ASN A 105 -3.18 0.11 10.97
CA ASN A 105 -3.58 0.04 12.38
C ASN A 105 -2.39 -0.16 13.32
N LYS A 106 -1.45 -1.04 12.97
CA LYS A 106 -0.25 -1.33 13.76
C LYS A 106 0.64 -0.09 13.95
N GLU A 107 0.89 0.65 12.89
CA GLU A 107 1.69 1.88 12.90
C GLU A 107 0.98 2.98 13.69
N VAL A 108 -0.34 3.11 13.54
CA VAL A 108 -1.19 4.05 14.28
C VAL A 108 -1.20 3.72 15.77
N LEU A 109 -1.40 2.45 16.13
CA LEU A 109 -1.35 1.99 17.52
C LEU A 109 0.03 2.20 18.14
N SER A 110 1.10 1.92 17.40
CA SER A 110 2.47 2.17 17.87
C SER A 110 2.75 3.66 18.11
N PHE A 111 2.17 4.54 17.33
CA PHE A 111 2.23 5.99 17.56
C PHE A 111 1.49 6.38 18.85
N HIS A 112 0.28 5.85 19.06
CA HIS A 112 -0.49 6.13 20.29
C HIS A 112 0.14 5.50 21.53
N LYS A 113 0.70 4.27 21.44
CA LYS A 113 1.41 3.63 22.59
C LYS A 113 2.63 4.43 23.04
N LYS A 114 3.33 5.08 22.14
CA LYS A 114 4.43 6.01 22.51
C LYS A 114 3.92 7.23 23.30
N SER A 115 2.65 7.58 23.13
CA SER A 115 2.02 8.69 23.83
C SER A 115 1.34 8.28 25.15
N VAL A 116 1.03 6.99 25.33
CA VAL A 116 0.34 6.45 26.52
C VAL A 116 0.93 5.06 26.82
N ASN A 117 1.52 4.90 28.01
CA ASN A 117 2.11 3.63 28.48
C ASN A 117 1.02 2.59 28.78
N ASN A 118 0.40 1.99 27.79
CA ASN A 118 -0.56 0.89 27.98
C ASN A 118 -0.28 -0.26 27.00
N GLU A 119 -0.03 -1.43 27.55
CA GLU A 119 0.05 -2.70 26.86
C GLU A 119 -1.38 -3.19 26.56
N MET A 120 -1.68 -3.45 25.29
CA MET A 120 -2.85 -4.23 24.87
C MET A 120 -2.35 -5.40 24.02
N ASP A 121 -2.49 -6.61 24.56
CA ASP A 121 -2.29 -7.87 23.85
C ASP A 121 -3.45 -8.10 22.88
N GLY A 122 -3.16 -8.52 21.65
CA GLY A 122 -4.15 -8.89 20.65
C GLY A 122 -3.68 -10.09 19.81
N GLU A 123 -4.36 -11.22 19.96
CA GLU A 123 -4.03 -12.52 19.37
C GLU A 123 -4.49 -12.75 17.89
N GLU A 124 -4.73 -11.72 17.09
CA GLU A 124 -5.16 -11.89 15.68
C GLU A 124 -4.09 -11.44 14.64
N GLU A 125 -2.80 -11.46 15.01
CA GLU A 125 -1.77 -10.75 14.23
C GLU A 125 -1.30 -11.41 12.92
N ASP A 126 -1.20 -12.75 12.85
CA ASP A 126 -0.49 -13.40 11.73
C ASP A 126 -1.21 -13.23 10.39
N ASN A 127 -2.51 -13.46 10.33
CA ASN A 127 -3.26 -13.36 9.08
C ASN A 127 -3.40 -11.90 8.57
N TYR A 128 -3.49 -10.93 9.47
CA TYR A 128 -3.60 -9.52 9.11
C TYR A 128 -2.33 -8.99 8.41
N GLU A 129 -1.14 -9.33 8.93
CA GLU A 129 0.12 -8.90 8.33
C GLU A 129 0.34 -9.52 6.94
N ASP A 130 0.02 -10.79 6.78
CA ASP A 130 0.13 -11.47 5.48
C ASP A 130 -0.81 -10.85 4.44
N LEU A 131 -2.06 -10.57 4.80
CA LEU A 131 -3.03 -9.93 3.92
C LEU A 131 -2.60 -8.51 3.52
N ARG A 132 -2.02 -7.74 4.45
CA ARG A 132 -1.45 -6.42 4.16
C ARG A 132 -0.29 -6.51 3.16
N ARG A 133 0.61 -7.49 3.33
CA ARG A 133 1.78 -7.68 2.46
C ARG A 133 1.38 -8.18 1.08
N ILE A 134 0.36 -9.01 0.98
CA ILE A 134 -0.25 -9.42 -0.29
C ILE A 134 -0.84 -8.18 -0.97
N GLY A 135 -1.59 -7.35 -0.24
CA GLY A 135 -2.11 -6.08 -0.70
C GLY A 135 -3.20 -6.21 -1.74
N GLU A 136 -4.00 -7.26 -1.67
CA GLU A 136 -5.07 -7.61 -2.60
C GLU A 136 -6.35 -7.98 -1.86
N ASN A 137 -7.48 -7.93 -2.55
CA ASN A 137 -8.76 -8.31 -1.97
C ASN A 137 -8.76 -9.79 -1.59
N GLU A 138 -8.96 -10.09 -0.31
CA GLU A 138 -8.88 -11.43 0.29
C GLU A 138 -10.07 -12.34 -0.01
N LYS A 139 -11.12 -11.82 -0.63
CA LYS A 139 -12.32 -12.60 -0.95
C LYS A 139 -11.99 -13.74 -1.91
N TYR A 140 -12.47 -14.94 -1.60
CA TYR A 140 -12.22 -16.14 -2.38
C TYR A 140 -12.54 -15.99 -3.87
N ILE A 141 -13.64 -15.31 -4.21
CA ILE A 141 -13.98 -15.06 -5.62
C ILE A 141 -12.96 -14.17 -6.33
N CYS A 142 -12.35 -13.22 -5.62
CA CYS A 142 -11.28 -12.37 -6.16
C CYS A 142 -9.99 -13.17 -6.35
N GLU A 143 -9.70 -14.10 -5.46
CA GLU A 143 -8.57 -15.03 -5.58
C GLU A 143 -8.73 -15.93 -6.81
N LEU A 144 -9.91 -16.49 -7.05
CA LEU A 144 -10.20 -17.31 -8.23
C LEU A 144 -9.94 -16.53 -9.53
N ILE A 145 -10.38 -15.26 -9.59
CA ILE A 145 -10.17 -14.39 -10.75
C ILE A 145 -8.68 -14.11 -10.95
N ARG A 146 -7.94 -13.77 -9.89
CA ARG A 146 -6.51 -13.45 -9.99
C ARG A 146 -5.66 -14.62 -10.47
N ASN A 147 -6.03 -15.82 -10.04
CA ASN A 147 -5.30 -17.05 -10.36
C ASN A 147 -5.79 -17.74 -11.65
N ASP A 148 -6.71 -17.09 -12.38
CA ASP A 148 -7.32 -17.62 -13.63
C ASP A 148 -7.95 -19.01 -13.45
N LEU A 149 -8.53 -19.25 -12.26
CA LEU A 149 -9.16 -20.53 -11.89
C LEU A 149 -10.62 -20.56 -12.39
N ILE A 150 -10.78 -20.59 -13.73
CA ILE A 150 -12.08 -20.44 -14.40
C ILE A 150 -13.10 -21.50 -13.96
N LYS A 151 -12.66 -22.77 -13.82
CA LYS A 151 -13.56 -23.87 -13.44
C LYS A 151 -14.12 -23.68 -12.04
N GLU A 152 -13.25 -23.37 -11.08
CA GLU A 152 -13.57 -23.11 -9.68
C GLU A 152 -14.44 -21.87 -9.55
N PHE A 153 -14.17 -20.82 -10.34
CA PHE A 153 -14.99 -19.63 -10.44
C PHE A 153 -16.43 -19.94 -10.88
N ILE A 154 -16.62 -20.71 -11.96
CA ILE A 154 -17.94 -21.13 -12.44
C ILE A 154 -18.69 -21.92 -11.36
N ILE A 155 -18.00 -22.88 -10.70
CA ILE A 155 -18.58 -23.66 -9.61
C ILE A 155 -18.99 -22.74 -8.46
N CYS A 156 -18.15 -21.83 -8.06
CA CYS A 156 -18.40 -20.88 -6.96
C CYS A 156 -19.62 -20.00 -7.27
N VAL A 157 -19.68 -19.41 -8.45
CA VAL A 157 -20.79 -18.55 -8.91
C VAL A 157 -22.09 -19.32 -8.94
N ASN A 158 -22.12 -20.51 -9.54
CA ASN A 158 -23.33 -21.34 -9.63
C ASN A 158 -23.83 -21.86 -8.28
N LYS A 159 -22.92 -22.38 -7.46
CA LYS A 159 -23.25 -22.92 -6.13
C LYS A 159 -23.85 -21.86 -5.20
N ASN A 160 -23.36 -20.64 -5.29
CA ASN A 160 -23.78 -19.54 -4.42
C ASN A 160 -24.83 -18.61 -5.10
N ASN A 161 -25.30 -18.92 -6.31
CA ASN A 161 -26.22 -18.12 -7.11
C ASN A 161 -25.78 -16.64 -7.20
N ILE A 162 -24.49 -16.38 -7.45
CA ILE A 162 -23.93 -15.03 -7.50
C ILE A 162 -24.22 -14.43 -8.88
N PRO A 163 -24.96 -13.31 -8.97
CA PRO A 163 -25.17 -12.65 -10.25
C PRO A 163 -23.86 -12.13 -10.83
N LEU A 164 -23.62 -12.30 -12.13
CA LEU A 164 -22.37 -11.89 -12.78
C LEU A 164 -22.15 -10.36 -12.77
N ASN A 165 -23.22 -9.57 -12.61
CA ASN A 165 -23.13 -8.12 -12.41
C ASN A 165 -22.96 -7.71 -10.94
N THR A 166 -22.64 -8.67 -10.05
CA THR A 166 -22.36 -8.38 -8.63
C THR A 166 -21.15 -7.48 -8.52
N LYS A 167 -21.27 -6.39 -7.78
CA LYS A 167 -20.16 -5.48 -7.49
C LYS A 167 -19.16 -6.12 -6.53
N ILE A 168 -17.90 -6.01 -6.87
CA ILE A 168 -16.80 -6.42 -5.99
C ILE A 168 -16.52 -5.28 -5.03
N HIS A 169 -16.96 -5.42 -3.77
CA HIS A 169 -16.64 -4.42 -2.75
C HIS A 169 -15.16 -4.43 -2.42
N THR A 170 -14.60 -3.24 -2.28
CA THR A 170 -13.20 -3.04 -1.93
C THR A 170 -12.91 -3.60 -0.54
N SER A 171 -11.82 -4.31 -0.41
CA SER A 171 -11.26 -4.75 0.88
C SER A 171 -10.34 -3.68 1.47
N ILE A 172 -10.16 -3.71 2.80
CA ILE A 172 -9.17 -2.87 3.48
C ILE A 172 -7.75 -3.18 2.98
N TYR A 173 -7.49 -4.43 2.56
CA TYR A 173 -6.19 -4.89 2.06
C TYR A 173 -5.94 -4.49 0.60
N GLU A 174 -6.97 -4.16 -0.19
CA GLU A 174 -6.80 -3.80 -1.60
C GLU A 174 -5.91 -2.56 -1.74
N THR A 175 -4.86 -2.70 -2.53
CA THR A 175 -3.88 -1.63 -2.80
C THR A 175 -3.91 -1.13 -4.23
N ASN A 176 -4.72 -1.73 -5.10
CA ASN A 176 -4.90 -1.28 -6.48
C ASN A 176 -5.87 -0.09 -6.51
N GLU A 177 -5.35 1.09 -6.84
CA GLU A 177 -6.13 2.33 -6.90
C GLU A 177 -7.34 2.23 -7.85
N PHE A 178 -7.20 1.54 -8.98
CA PHE A 178 -8.30 1.36 -9.93
C PHE A 178 -9.46 0.59 -9.30
N LEU A 179 -9.17 -0.51 -8.60
CA LEU A 179 -10.18 -1.32 -7.91
C LEU A 179 -10.80 -0.58 -6.73
N ILE A 180 -9.99 0.20 -5.98
CA ILE A 180 -10.46 1.03 -4.87
C ILE A 180 -11.49 2.07 -5.36
N LYS A 181 -11.27 2.66 -6.52
CA LYS A 181 -12.12 3.75 -7.03
C LYS A 181 -13.35 3.29 -7.81
N ASN A 182 -13.25 2.19 -8.53
CA ASN A 182 -14.25 1.85 -9.55
C ASN A 182 -15.23 0.75 -9.16
N THR A 183 -15.04 0.07 -8.01
CA THR A 183 -15.92 -1.04 -7.58
C THR A 183 -16.38 -1.90 -8.76
N PRO A 184 -15.46 -2.64 -9.41
CA PRO A 184 -15.78 -3.39 -10.62
C PRO A 184 -16.84 -4.47 -10.36
N THR A 185 -17.50 -4.92 -11.41
CA THR A 185 -18.37 -6.10 -11.39
C THR A 185 -17.54 -7.36 -11.70
N LEU A 186 -18.14 -8.54 -11.51
CA LEU A 186 -17.49 -9.82 -11.83
C LEU A 186 -17.27 -9.99 -13.34
N ILE A 187 -18.12 -9.34 -14.16
CA ILE A 187 -18.01 -9.26 -15.62
C ILE A 187 -18.30 -7.84 -16.05
#